data_15ac2c0011994a34f0c220bde9c5add4
#
_entry.id   15ac2c0011994a34f0c220bde9c5add4
#
_cell.length_a   1.000
_cell.length_b   1.000
_cell.length_c   1.000
_cell.angle_alpha   90.00
_cell.angle_beta   90.00
_cell.angle_gamma   90.00
#
_symmetry.space_group_name_H-M   'P 1'
#
loop_
_entity.id
_entity.type
_entity.pdbx_description
1 polymer ?
#
loop_
_entity_poly.entity_id
_entity_poly.type
_entity_poly.pdbx_seq_one_letter_code
_entity_poly.pdbx_strand_id
1 'polypeptide(L)'
;ENVVKVSFRKLKYIHHISDIQIRNLKRHREYEEVFERTYNEIKKYKDNSVVYIGGDIAHSKTDMSPELVDQLSRLFKNLADIVPTIIITGNHDCNLNNLNRLDCLTPIVKNLNHPNLHYLKNTGIYKCADVQFVVWDVWDKDKDYIKAKDVGGDTKIVLYHGTVDQSRTDLGFKLPSKVKL
;
A
#
# COMPACT_ATOMS: atom_id res chain seq x y z
N GLU A 1 -6.68 8.65 -17.72
CA GLU A 1 -5.61 7.70 -17.36
C GLU A 1 -5.04 8.11 -15.99
N ASN A 2 -5.09 7.21 -15.02
CA ASN A 2 -4.52 7.48 -13.69
C ASN A 2 -2.99 7.32 -13.78
N VAL A 3 -2.25 8.30 -13.26
CA VAL A 3 -0.79 8.33 -13.35
C VAL A 3 -0.17 8.52 -11.97
N VAL A 4 0.73 7.63 -11.61
CA VAL A 4 1.69 7.84 -10.51
C VAL A 4 2.85 8.65 -11.07
N LYS A 5 2.94 9.92 -10.68
CA LYS A 5 3.98 10.83 -11.18
C LYS A 5 5.34 10.43 -10.63
N VAL A 6 6.30 10.21 -11.53
CA VAL A 6 7.68 9.89 -11.20
C VAL A 6 8.62 10.65 -12.15
N SER A 7 9.87 10.88 -11.73
CA SER A 7 10.87 11.61 -12.51
C SER A 7 11.69 10.73 -13.47
N PHE A 8 11.46 9.43 -13.49
CA PHE A 8 12.19 8.45 -14.30
C PHE A 8 11.29 7.77 -15.33
N ARG A 9 11.90 7.22 -16.38
CA ARG A 9 11.18 6.56 -17.49
C ARG A 9 11.09 5.03 -17.34
N LYS A 10 11.97 4.43 -16.55
CA LYS A 10 12.04 2.98 -16.36
C LYS A 10 12.13 2.66 -14.86
N LEU A 11 11.18 1.87 -14.36
CA LEU A 11 11.19 1.39 -12.98
C LEU A 11 12.19 0.24 -12.84
N LYS A 12 13.06 0.30 -11.82
CA LYS A 12 14.05 -0.74 -11.53
C LYS A 12 13.75 -1.53 -10.28
N TYR A 13 13.31 -0.85 -9.22
CA TYR A 13 13.09 -1.47 -7.92
C TYR A 13 11.73 -1.09 -7.35
N ILE A 14 11.09 -2.06 -6.71
CA ILE A 14 9.90 -1.87 -5.88
C ILE A 14 10.26 -2.36 -4.48
N HIS A 15 10.26 -1.45 -3.51
CA HIS A 15 10.40 -1.78 -2.09
C HIS A 15 9.02 -2.11 -1.55
N HIS A 16 8.71 -3.39 -1.41
CA HIS A 16 7.39 -3.85 -0.95
C HIS A 16 7.38 -4.01 0.57
N ILE A 17 6.47 -3.30 1.22
CA ILE A 17 6.19 -3.36 2.65
C ILE A 17 4.69 -3.65 2.80
N SER A 18 4.31 -4.53 3.71
CA SER A 18 2.90 -4.86 3.95
C SER A 18 2.68 -5.29 5.39
N ASP A 19 1.45 -5.25 5.86
CA ASP A 19 1.02 -5.81 7.14
C ASP A 19 1.85 -5.30 8.33
N ILE A 20 2.15 -4.01 8.35
CA ILE A 20 2.93 -3.38 9.43
C ILE A 20 2.16 -3.48 10.74
N GLN A 21 0.84 -3.29 10.70
CA GLN A 21 -0.11 -3.42 11.81
C GLN A 21 0.36 -2.71 13.09
N ILE A 22 0.71 -1.42 12.96
CA ILE A 22 1.14 -0.61 14.10
C ILE A 22 -0.01 -0.53 15.09
N ARG A 23 0.23 -1.00 16.31
CA ARG A 23 -0.75 -0.97 17.40
C ARG A 23 -0.70 0.35 18.13
N ASN A 24 -1.89 0.80 18.55
CA ASN A 24 -2.01 2.00 19.35
C ASN A 24 -1.23 1.88 20.67
N LEU A 25 -0.40 2.88 20.99
CA LEU A 25 0.40 2.99 22.21
C LEU A 25 1.27 1.77 22.55
N LYS A 26 1.61 0.93 21.56
CA LYS A 26 2.42 -0.28 21.77
C LYS A 26 3.63 -0.32 20.86
N ARG A 27 4.80 -0.50 21.44
CA ARG A 27 6.07 -0.76 20.75
C ARG A 27 6.47 0.33 19.73
N HIS A 28 6.01 1.58 19.90
CA HIS A 28 6.24 2.65 18.94
C HIS A 28 7.74 2.92 18.73
N ARG A 29 8.55 2.87 19.82
CA ARG A 29 9.99 3.03 19.71
C ARG A 29 10.65 1.94 18.86
N GLU A 30 10.22 0.70 18.99
CA GLU A 30 10.74 -0.41 18.20
C GLU A 30 10.39 -0.25 16.71
N TYR A 31 9.15 0.21 16.41
CA TYR A 31 8.78 0.56 15.03
C TYR A 31 9.67 1.66 14.46
N GLU A 32 9.96 2.72 15.23
CA GLU A 32 10.85 3.79 14.80
C GLU A 32 12.25 3.28 14.43
N GLU A 33 12.84 2.42 15.28
CA GLU A 33 14.14 1.81 15.01
C GLU A 33 14.13 0.93 13.73
N VAL A 34 13.03 0.21 13.47
CA VAL A 34 12.86 -0.59 12.25
C VAL A 34 12.68 0.33 11.03
N PHE A 35 11.89 1.39 11.16
CA PHE A 35 11.68 2.35 10.06
C PHE A 35 12.97 3.06 9.67
N GLU A 36 13.79 3.47 10.63
CA GLU A 36 15.10 4.08 10.32
C GLU A 36 16.00 3.12 9.53
N ARG A 37 16.04 1.83 9.90
CA ARG A 37 16.76 0.82 9.13
C ARG A 37 16.18 0.66 7.73
N THR A 38 14.87 0.65 7.60
CA THR A 38 14.15 0.56 6.32
C THR A 38 14.47 1.75 5.42
N TYR A 39 14.44 2.99 5.96
CA TYR A 39 14.82 4.19 5.21
C TYR A 39 16.25 4.10 4.68
N ASN A 40 17.18 3.64 5.52
CA ASN A 40 18.59 3.49 5.13
C ASN A 40 18.78 2.43 4.05
N GLU A 41 18.00 1.35 4.06
CA GLU A 41 18.03 0.33 3.02
C GLU A 41 17.46 0.86 1.70
N ILE A 42 16.31 1.54 1.73
CA ILE A 42 15.68 2.14 0.54
C ILE A 42 16.62 3.15 -0.12
N LYS A 43 17.33 3.97 0.66
CA LYS A 43 18.29 4.97 0.15
C LYS A 43 19.38 4.36 -0.73
N LYS A 44 19.80 3.10 -0.48
CA LYS A 44 20.83 2.42 -1.28
C LYS A 44 20.35 2.12 -2.70
N TYR A 45 19.04 1.95 -2.90
CA TYR A 45 18.40 1.56 -4.17
C TYR A 45 17.35 2.57 -4.62
N LYS A 46 17.52 3.85 -4.27
CA LYS A 46 16.50 4.88 -4.52
C LYS A 46 16.31 5.23 -6.00
N ASP A 47 17.36 5.01 -6.82
CA ASP A 47 17.33 5.42 -8.21
C ASP A 47 16.36 4.59 -9.04
N ASN A 48 15.39 5.24 -9.67
CA ASN A 48 14.33 4.59 -10.45
C ASN A 48 13.54 3.56 -9.64
N SER A 49 13.22 3.89 -8.40
CA SER A 49 12.51 3.01 -7.48
C SER A 49 11.23 3.65 -6.94
N VAL A 50 10.35 2.82 -6.42
CA VAL A 50 9.17 3.20 -5.65
C VAL A 50 9.09 2.37 -4.38
N VAL A 51 8.48 2.92 -3.34
CA VAL A 51 7.97 2.12 -2.23
C VAL A 51 6.52 1.76 -2.52
N TYR A 52 6.15 0.52 -2.26
CA TYR A 52 4.78 0.05 -2.27
C TYR A 52 4.40 -0.47 -0.88
N ILE A 53 3.35 0.12 -0.31
CA ILE A 53 2.78 -0.31 0.97
C ILE A 53 1.45 -1.02 0.69
N GLY A 54 1.44 -2.32 0.94
CA GLY A 54 0.38 -3.25 0.54
C GLY A 54 -0.83 -3.32 1.47
N GLY A 55 -1.08 -2.29 2.28
CA GLY A 55 -2.21 -2.24 3.21
C GLY A 55 -1.91 -2.80 4.60
N ASP A 56 -2.93 -2.80 5.47
CA ASP A 56 -2.86 -3.18 6.89
C ASP A 56 -1.74 -2.48 7.66
N ILE A 57 -1.71 -1.16 7.54
CA ILE A 57 -0.67 -0.32 8.12
C ILE A 57 -0.98 -0.07 9.59
N ALA A 58 -2.21 0.33 9.91
CA ALA A 58 -2.71 0.40 11.27
C ALA A 58 -3.33 -0.94 11.70
N HIS A 59 -3.16 -1.31 12.97
CA HIS A 59 -3.77 -2.54 13.48
C HIS A 59 -5.29 -2.42 13.62
N SER A 60 -5.81 -1.21 13.88
CA SER A 60 -7.23 -0.94 14.03
C SER A 60 -7.60 0.41 13.44
N LYS A 61 -8.61 0.43 12.60
CA LYS A 61 -9.17 1.61 11.96
C LYS A 61 -9.84 2.62 12.90
N THR A 62 -10.19 2.20 14.09
CA THR A 62 -10.93 3.02 15.07
C THR A 62 -10.14 3.35 16.33
N ASP A 63 -9.03 2.69 16.56
CA ASP A 63 -8.17 2.91 17.73
C ASP A 63 -6.91 3.67 17.29
N MET A 64 -7.06 4.98 17.11
CA MET A 64 -6.07 5.87 16.54
C MET A 64 -5.73 6.98 17.54
N SER A 65 -4.67 6.79 18.34
CA SER A 65 -4.17 7.87 19.21
C SER A 65 -3.42 8.94 18.42
N PRO A 66 -3.25 10.14 18.97
CA PRO A 66 -2.41 11.19 18.37
C PRO A 66 -0.99 10.71 18.07
N GLU A 67 -0.40 9.90 18.95
CA GLU A 67 0.94 9.34 18.76
C GLU A 67 1.00 8.37 17.57
N LEU A 68 -0.04 7.55 17.38
CA LEU A 68 -0.12 6.65 16.22
C LEU A 68 -0.28 7.45 14.93
N VAL A 69 -1.13 8.47 14.92
CA VAL A 69 -1.30 9.36 13.77
C VAL A 69 0.01 10.06 13.41
N ASP A 70 0.74 10.57 14.41
CA ASP A 70 2.06 11.19 14.21
C ASP A 70 3.06 10.19 13.63
N GLN A 71 3.12 8.98 14.17
CA GLN A 71 4.03 7.92 13.69
C GLN A 71 3.75 7.53 12.24
N LEU A 72 2.47 7.36 11.87
CA LEU A 72 2.07 7.09 10.49
C LEU A 72 2.41 8.26 9.56
N SER A 73 2.17 9.49 10.01
CA SER A 73 2.49 10.70 9.25
C SER A 73 3.99 10.80 8.98
N ARG A 74 4.83 10.55 9.98
CA ARG A 74 6.29 10.53 9.82
C ARG A 74 6.74 9.39 8.89
N LEU A 75 6.18 8.19 9.03
CA LEU A 75 6.49 7.06 8.14
C LEU A 75 6.23 7.44 6.68
N PHE A 76 5.03 7.91 6.36
CA PHE A 76 4.66 8.25 4.99
C PHE A 76 5.48 9.39 4.43
N LYS A 77 5.68 10.45 5.23
CA LYS A 77 6.49 11.58 4.82
C LYS A 77 7.94 11.18 4.54
N ASN A 78 8.58 10.45 5.45
CA ASN A 78 9.98 10.07 5.32
C ASN A 78 10.20 9.13 4.12
N LEU A 79 9.29 8.20 3.86
CA LEU A 79 9.35 7.35 2.67
C LEU A 79 9.21 8.19 1.39
N ALA A 80 8.22 9.07 1.34
CA ALA A 80 7.95 9.93 0.18
C ALA A 80 9.05 10.98 -0.08
N ASP A 81 9.77 11.40 0.96
CA ASP A 81 10.97 12.26 0.84
C ASP A 81 12.13 11.50 0.16
N ILE A 82 12.18 10.17 0.26
CA ILE A 82 13.25 9.37 -0.34
C ILE A 82 12.90 8.99 -1.78
N VAL A 83 11.72 8.41 -2.00
CA VAL A 83 11.23 7.92 -3.31
C VAL A 83 9.70 8.03 -3.40
N PRO A 84 9.12 8.02 -4.61
CA PRO A 84 7.67 7.93 -4.76
C PRO A 84 7.10 6.74 -4.00
N THR A 85 6.13 7.00 -3.15
CA THR A 85 5.53 6.01 -2.24
C THR A 85 4.07 5.79 -2.62
N ILE A 86 3.74 4.54 -2.91
CA ILE A 86 2.40 4.09 -3.29
C ILE A 86 1.80 3.33 -2.12
N ILE A 87 0.56 3.66 -1.76
CA ILE A 87 -0.20 3.00 -0.69
C ILE A 87 -1.49 2.45 -1.28
N ILE A 88 -1.87 1.24 -0.90
CA ILE A 88 -3.23 0.73 -1.06
C ILE A 88 -3.87 0.46 0.30
N THR A 89 -5.19 0.32 0.32
CA THR A 89 -5.95 0.06 1.55
C THR A 89 -5.90 -1.42 1.93
N GLY A 90 -5.68 -1.72 3.21
CA GLY A 90 -5.90 -3.04 3.79
C GLY A 90 -7.23 -3.11 4.55
N ASN A 91 -7.63 -4.31 4.95
CA ASN A 91 -8.91 -4.52 5.65
C ASN A 91 -8.90 -4.00 7.11
N HIS A 92 -7.74 -3.85 7.72
CA HIS A 92 -7.58 -3.22 9.03
C HIS A 92 -7.61 -1.69 8.95
N ASP A 93 -7.28 -1.11 7.80
CA ASP A 93 -7.27 0.34 7.60
C ASP A 93 -8.67 0.92 7.36
N CYS A 94 -9.64 0.10 6.97
CA CYS A 94 -10.96 0.54 6.53
C CYS A 94 -12.11 -0.30 7.11
N ASN A 95 -13.35 0.21 7.01
CA ASN A 95 -14.54 -0.54 7.38
C ASN A 95 -15.17 -1.20 6.14
N LEU A 96 -14.97 -2.50 5.98
CA LEU A 96 -15.49 -3.25 4.83
C LEU A 96 -17.03 -3.32 4.78
N ASN A 97 -17.70 -3.12 5.93
CA ASN A 97 -19.16 -3.20 6.03
C ASN A 97 -19.84 -1.84 5.85
N ASN A 98 -19.09 -0.75 5.75
CA ASN A 98 -19.63 0.59 5.58
C ASN A 98 -18.72 1.45 4.69
N LEU A 99 -19.02 1.46 3.41
CA LEU A 99 -18.26 2.18 2.38
C LEU A 99 -18.32 3.71 2.54
N ASN A 100 -19.30 4.23 3.27
CA ASN A 100 -19.44 5.67 3.51
C ASN A 100 -18.52 6.19 4.63
N ARG A 101 -17.91 5.30 5.41
CA ARG A 101 -16.93 5.72 6.42
C ARG A 101 -15.55 5.90 5.80
N LEU A 102 -14.87 6.95 6.24
CA LEU A 102 -13.47 7.14 5.92
C LEU A 102 -12.63 5.99 6.51
N ASP A 103 -11.63 5.55 5.74
CA ASP A 103 -10.53 4.76 6.28
C ASP A 103 -9.61 5.63 7.15
N CYS A 104 -8.79 5.00 7.98
CA CYS A 104 -7.91 5.74 8.90
C CYS A 104 -6.71 6.42 8.21
N LEU A 105 -6.39 6.05 6.98
CA LEU A 105 -5.23 6.58 6.25
C LEU A 105 -5.56 7.86 5.47
N THR A 106 -6.78 7.96 4.94
CA THR A 106 -7.21 9.10 4.11
C THR A 106 -6.95 10.46 4.76
N PRO A 107 -7.31 10.71 6.03
CA PRO A 107 -7.04 11.99 6.67
C PRO A 107 -5.54 12.31 6.76
N ILE A 108 -4.72 11.31 7.05
CA ILE A 108 -3.27 11.45 7.19
C ILE A 108 -2.65 11.82 5.84
N VAL A 109 -2.93 11.03 4.81
CA VAL A 109 -2.39 11.25 3.46
C VAL A 109 -2.83 12.60 2.90
N LYS A 110 -4.12 12.95 3.10
CA LYS A 110 -4.67 14.22 2.62
C LYS A 110 -4.03 15.43 3.32
N ASN A 111 -3.78 15.35 4.63
CA ASN A 111 -3.15 16.42 5.38
C ASN A 111 -1.67 16.56 5.07
N LEU A 112 -0.95 15.47 4.82
CA LEU A 112 0.45 15.52 4.37
C LEU A 112 0.58 16.21 3.01
N ASN A 113 -0.37 16.00 2.11
CA ASN A 113 -0.38 16.59 0.76
C ASN A 113 0.99 16.52 0.08
N HIS A 114 1.69 15.40 0.23
CA HIS A 114 3.05 15.22 -0.28
C HIS A 114 3.04 14.82 -1.76
N PRO A 115 3.80 15.49 -2.65
CA PRO A 115 3.73 15.25 -4.10
C PRO A 115 4.16 13.84 -4.53
N ASN A 116 5.01 13.18 -3.74
CA ASN A 116 5.48 11.81 -3.98
C ASN A 116 4.68 10.75 -3.21
N LEU A 117 3.60 11.11 -2.52
CA LEU A 117 2.76 10.17 -1.78
C LEU A 117 1.47 9.91 -2.57
N HIS A 118 1.28 8.67 -3.02
CA HIS A 118 0.20 8.25 -3.89
C HIS A 118 -0.67 7.20 -3.19
N TYR A 119 -1.87 7.59 -2.75
CA TYR A 119 -2.84 6.68 -2.16
C TYR A 119 -3.84 6.21 -3.21
N LEU A 120 -3.69 4.96 -3.66
CA LEU A 120 -4.49 4.37 -4.73
C LEU A 120 -5.66 3.59 -4.12
N LYS A 121 -6.79 4.25 -3.92
CA LYS A 121 -7.95 3.70 -3.21
C LYS A 121 -8.94 2.93 -4.07
N ASN A 122 -8.92 3.13 -5.38
CA ASN A 122 -9.94 2.55 -6.25
C ASN A 122 -9.33 1.50 -7.15
N THR A 123 -10.09 0.45 -7.45
CA THR A 123 -9.74 -0.46 -8.54
C THR A 123 -9.54 0.32 -9.83
N GLY A 124 -8.39 0.10 -10.46
CA GLY A 124 -8.01 0.88 -11.64
C GLY A 124 -6.63 0.54 -12.15
N ILE A 125 -6.30 1.12 -13.31
CA ILE A 125 -4.97 1.04 -13.91
C ILE A 125 -4.26 2.36 -13.65
N TYR A 126 -3.07 2.28 -13.09
CA TYR A 126 -2.23 3.42 -12.71
C TYR A 126 -0.87 3.28 -13.39
N LYS A 127 -0.60 4.15 -14.36
CA LYS A 127 0.69 4.14 -15.05
C LYS A 127 1.78 4.73 -14.17
N CYS A 128 2.89 4.01 -14.03
CA CYS A 128 4.10 4.45 -13.34
C CYS A 128 5.31 4.13 -14.22
N ALA A 129 5.91 5.15 -14.84
CA ALA A 129 6.99 4.98 -15.82
C ALA A 129 6.58 3.99 -16.95
N ASP A 130 7.29 2.87 -17.06
CA ASP A 130 7.06 1.79 -18.04
C ASP A 130 6.18 0.65 -17.49
N VAL A 131 5.65 0.77 -16.26
CA VAL A 131 4.85 -0.26 -15.59
C VAL A 131 3.40 0.18 -15.45
N GLN A 132 2.47 -0.77 -15.61
CA GLN A 132 1.06 -0.61 -15.27
C GLN A 132 0.79 -1.26 -13.91
N PHE A 133 0.52 -0.47 -12.88
CA PHE A 133 -0.01 -0.96 -11.63
C PHE A 133 -1.52 -1.15 -11.76
N VAL A 134 -2.00 -2.33 -11.47
CA VAL A 134 -3.42 -2.68 -11.50
C VAL A 134 -3.88 -2.85 -10.05
N VAL A 135 -4.58 -1.86 -9.53
CA VAL A 135 -5.10 -1.94 -8.17
C VAL A 135 -6.40 -2.72 -8.15
N TRP A 136 -6.50 -3.67 -7.24
CA TRP A 136 -7.71 -4.37 -6.86
C TRP A 136 -8.08 -3.96 -5.43
N ASP A 137 -9.07 -3.10 -5.32
CA ASP A 137 -9.45 -2.53 -4.04
C ASP A 137 -10.13 -3.56 -3.12
N VAL A 138 -9.87 -3.47 -1.82
CA VAL A 138 -10.41 -4.38 -0.80
C VAL A 138 -11.94 -4.30 -0.66
N TRP A 139 -12.54 -3.20 -1.06
CA TRP A 139 -14.00 -3.02 -1.04
C TRP A 139 -14.71 -3.66 -2.24
N ASP A 140 -13.99 -3.89 -3.33
CA ASP A 140 -14.57 -4.44 -4.53
C ASP A 140 -14.72 -5.97 -4.46
N LYS A 141 -15.53 -6.49 -5.35
CA LYS A 141 -15.68 -7.94 -5.53
C LYS A 141 -14.78 -8.40 -6.66
N ASP A 142 -14.38 -9.67 -6.64
CA ASP A 142 -13.52 -10.29 -7.66
C ASP A 142 -14.03 -10.11 -9.09
N LYS A 143 -15.35 -10.05 -9.28
CA LYS A 143 -15.96 -9.78 -10.60
C LYS A 143 -15.67 -8.38 -11.15
N ASP A 144 -15.38 -7.43 -10.26
CA ASP A 144 -15.14 -6.03 -10.58
C ASP A 144 -13.62 -5.77 -10.82
N TYR A 145 -12.78 -6.76 -10.55
CA TYR A 145 -11.33 -6.66 -10.76
C TYR A 145 -10.96 -6.69 -12.24
N ILE A 146 -10.06 -5.79 -12.60
CA ILE A 146 -9.54 -5.66 -13.97
C ILE A 146 -8.72 -6.91 -14.31
N LYS A 147 -9.03 -7.53 -15.43
CA LYS A 147 -8.34 -8.73 -15.90
C LYS A 147 -7.07 -8.37 -16.68
N ALA A 148 -6.06 -9.21 -16.62
CA ALA A 148 -4.78 -8.97 -17.29
C ALA A 148 -4.91 -8.71 -18.81
N LYS A 149 -5.90 -9.34 -19.46
CA LYS A 149 -6.19 -9.13 -20.89
C LYS A 149 -6.70 -7.74 -21.24
N ASP A 150 -7.28 -7.02 -20.25
CA ASP A 150 -7.88 -5.71 -20.42
C ASP A 150 -6.89 -4.58 -20.12
N VAL A 151 -5.64 -4.92 -19.77
CA VAL A 151 -4.56 -4.00 -19.44
C VAL A 151 -3.55 -3.95 -20.58
N GLY A 152 -3.30 -2.76 -21.11
CA GLY A 152 -2.24 -2.51 -22.11
C GLY A 152 -0.84 -2.51 -21.48
N GLY A 153 0.19 -2.49 -22.35
CA GLY A 153 1.60 -2.44 -21.94
C GLY A 153 2.22 -3.80 -21.62
N ASP A 154 3.56 -3.83 -21.56
CA ASP A 154 4.33 -5.08 -21.43
C ASP A 154 4.41 -5.55 -19.98
N THR A 155 4.66 -4.64 -19.04
CA THR A 155 4.80 -4.95 -17.62
C THR A 155 3.57 -4.54 -16.83
N LYS A 156 2.89 -5.52 -16.24
CA LYS A 156 1.67 -5.34 -15.44
C LYS A 156 1.89 -5.95 -14.07
N ILE A 157 1.63 -5.19 -13.02
CA ILE A 157 1.77 -5.64 -11.62
C ILE A 157 0.46 -5.37 -10.91
N VAL A 158 -0.16 -6.42 -10.38
CA VAL A 158 -1.38 -6.29 -9.57
C VAL A 158 -0.99 -5.90 -8.15
N LEU A 159 -1.62 -4.86 -7.63
CA LEU A 159 -1.53 -4.43 -6.23
C LEU A 159 -2.84 -4.83 -5.55
N TYR A 160 -2.76 -5.77 -4.63
CA TYR A 160 -3.91 -6.37 -3.96
C TYR A 160 -3.60 -6.68 -2.51
N HIS A 161 -4.55 -6.40 -1.61
CA HIS A 161 -4.49 -6.81 -0.22
C HIS A 161 -5.57 -7.86 0.05
N GLY A 162 -5.14 -9.11 0.20
CA GLY A 162 -6.04 -10.25 0.44
C GLY A 162 -5.41 -11.59 0.08
N THR A 163 -6.20 -12.65 0.20
CA THR A 163 -5.77 -14.01 -0.14
C THR A 163 -6.10 -14.36 -1.58
N VAL A 164 -5.14 -14.96 -2.28
CA VAL A 164 -5.35 -15.57 -3.60
C VAL A 164 -5.59 -17.07 -3.47
N ASP A 165 -6.17 -17.68 -4.50
CA ASP A 165 -6.46 -19.11 -4.48
C ASP A 165 -5.19 -19.93 -4.18
N GLN A 166 -5.37 -21.01 -3.43
CA GLN A 166 -4.32 -21.92 -2.97
C GLN A 166 -3.35 -21.34 -1.91
N SER A 167 -3.54 -20.11 -1.43
CA SER A 167 -2.77 -19.58 -0.29
C SER A 167 -2.94 -20.48 0.94
N ARG A 168 -1.84 -20.74 1.66
CA ARG A 168 -1.81 -21.58 2.84
C ARG A 168 -1.13 -20.85 3.99
N THR A 169 -1.54 -21.20 5.22
CA THR A 169 -0.81 -20.80 6.43
C THR A 169 0.52 -21.56 6.53
N ASP A 170 1.40 -21.15 7.43
CA ASP A 170 2.65 -21.86 7.75
C ASP A 170 2.39 -23.30 8.21
N LEU A 171 1.23 -23.56 8.79
CA LEU A 171 0.79 -24.90 9.19
C LEU A 171 0.13 -25.69 8.04
N GLY A 172 0.09 -25.15 6.82
CA GLY A 172 -0.44 -25.80 5.63
C GLY A 172 -1.96 -25.72 5.44
N PHE A 173 -2.69 -25.06 6.34
CA PHE A 173 -4.15 -24.88 6.18
C PHE A 173 -4.44 -23.95 5.00
N LYS A 174 -5.37 -24.36 4.13
CA LYS A 174 -5.81 -23.57 3.00
C LYS A 174 -6.62 -22.36 3.48
N LEU A 175 -6.24 -21.18 3.03
CA LEU A 175 -6.97 -19.95 3.35
C LEU A 175 -8.17 -19.78 2.40
N PRO A 176 -9.32 -19.29 2.92
CA PRO A 176 -10.42 -18.89 2.04
C PRO A 176 -9.97 -17.74 1.14
N SER A 177 -10.26 -17.84 -0.14
CA SER A 177 -9.86 -16.86 -1.14
C SER A 177 -11.06 -16.36 -1.93
N LYS A 178 -11.07 -15.06 -2.24
CA LYS A 178 -12.02 -14.43 -3.17
C LYS A 178 -11.49 -14.39 -4.60
N VAL A 179 -10.18 -14.53 -4.77
CA VAL A 179 -9.49 -14.39 -6.06
C VAL A 179 -8.94 -15.73 -6.52
N LYS A 180 -9.30 -16.13 -7.73
CA LYS A 180 -8.71 -17.26 -8.45
C LYS A 180 -7.65 -16.74 -9.41
N LEU A 181 -6.46 -17.32 -9.35
CA LEU A 181 -5.38 -17.09 -10.30
C LEU A 181 -5.61 -17.89 -11.59
#